data_fef3c4f6924036249dd938d6d0aa4824
#
_entry.id   fef3c4f6924036249dd938d6d0aa4824
#
_cell.length_a   1.000
_cell.length_b   1.000
_cell.length_c   1.000
_cell.angle_alpha   90.00
_cell.angle_beta   90.00
_cell.angle_gamma   90.00
#
_symmetry.space_group_name_H-M   'P 1'
#
loop_
_entity.id
_entity.type
_entity.pdbx_description
1 polymer ?
#
loop_
_entity_poly.entity_id
_entity_poly.type
_entity_poly.pdbx_seq_one_letter_code
_entity_poly.pdbx_strand_id
1 'polypeptide(L)'
;DPTVIALAEKAEHHFVGKRGGRPSIKQPAINQLLVDLAGAGKRVLRLKGGDPFLFGRGGDEALALTRAGVPFRVLPGVTAASGAAAAAVIPTTMRGVNKAIILVTGHAAASDDDVDWAALAASGQPMVIYMGLRNLSLIAAALTAGGLDPATPTAAAMSATLPDQKVVVSTLGAIAGAVARAGLHAPSLIFIGDIVDLRAQLLPALAP
;
A
#
# COMPACT_ATOMS: atom_id res chain seq x y z
N ASP A 1 7.35 -10.61 -7.51
CA ASP A 1 8.58 -10.61 -8.30
C ASP A 1 8.89 -12.04 -8.78
N PRO A 2 9.21 -12.25 -10.08
CA PRO A 2 9.57 -13.58 -10.61
C PRO A 2 10.74 -14.24 -9.87
N THR A 3 11.71 -13.47 -9.39
CA THR A 3 12.86 -14.01 -8.65
C THR A 3 12.46 -14.69 -7.34
N VAL A 4 11.44 -14.15 -6.66
CA VAL A 4 10.90 -14.76 -5.43
C VAL A 4 10.15 -16.06 -5.75
N ILE A 5 9.41 -16.10 -6.85
CA ILE A 5 8.69 -17.30 -7.30
C ILE A 5 9.67 -18.39 -7.70
N ALA A 6 10.77 -18.04 -8.35
CA ALA A 6 11.83 -18.96 -8.74
C ALA A 6 12.50 -19.71 -7.57
N LEU A 7 12.42 -19.16 -6.35
CA LEU A 7 12.92 -19.87 -5.15
C LEU A 7 12.09 -21.13 -4.80
N ALA A 8 10.92 -21.29 -5.39
CA ALA A 8 9.99 -22.39 -5.14
C ALA A 8 9.74 -23.24 -6.40
N GLU A 9 10.79 -23.56 -7.16
CA GLU A 9 10.71 -24.26 -8.46
C GLU A 9 9.96 -25.60 -8.42
N LYS A 10 10.03 -26.30 -7.29
CA LYS A 10 9.36 -27.62 -7.11
C LYS A 10 7.92 -27.50 -6.60
N ALA A 11 7.44 -26.29 -6.32
CA ALA A 11 6.08 -26.08 -5.82
C ALA A 11 5.07 -26.02 -6.96
N GLU A 12 3.88 -26.54 -6.72
CA GLU A 12 2.71 -26.26 -7.56
C GLU A 12 2.26 -24.81 -7.34
N HIS A 13 2.16 -24.01 -8.41
CA HIS A 13 1.85 -22.60 -8.32
C HIS A 13 0.39 -22.31 -8.68
N HIS A 14 -0.35 -21.72 -7.75
CA HIS A 14 -1.72 -21.24 -7.93
C HIS A 14 -1.74 -19.70 -7.95
N PHE A 15 -1.90 -19.10 -9.12
CA PHE A 15 -1.95 -17.65 -9.25
C PHE A 15 -3.33 -17.09 -8.90
N VAL A 16 -3.43 -16.47 -7.72
CA VAL A 16 -4.67 -15.86 -7.19
C VAL A 16 -4.58 -14.33 -7.12
N GLY A 17 -3.48 -13.76 -7.58
CA GLY A 17 -3.21 -12.31 -7.54
C GLY A 17 -4.14 -11.51 -8.45
N LYS A 18 -4.52 -10.32 -7.98
CA LYS A 18 -5.27 -9.35 -8.78
C LYS A 18 -4.32 -8.56 -9.65
N ARG A 19 -4.45 -8.65 -10.97
CA ARG A 19 -3.79 -7.71 -11.90
C ARG A 19 -4.84 -6.75 -12.43
N GLY A 20 -4.55 -5.44 -12.39
CA GLY A 20 -5.46 -4.41 -12.92
C GLY A 20 -5.90 -4.72 -14.34
N GLY A 21 -7.22 -4.63 -14.60
CA GLY A 21 -7.80 -4.87 -15.93
C GLY A 21 -8.07 -6.33 -16.29
N ARG A 22 -7.82 -7.31 -15.41
CA ARG A 22 -8.16 -8.73 -15.63
C ARG A 22 -9.18 -9.22 -14.61
N PRO A 23 -10.06 -10.18 -14.97
CA PRO A 23 -10.93 -10.86 -13.99
C PRO A 23 -10.08 -11.42 -12.86
N SER A 24 -10.41 -11.07 -11.62
CA SER A 24 -9.67 -11.54 -10.45
C SER A 24 -10.52 -12.56 -9.68
N ILE A 25 -9.85 -13.57 -9.14
CA ILE A 25 -10.48 -14.54 -8.25
C ILE A 25 -11.05 -13.78 -7.04
N LYS A 26 -12.31 -14.05 -6.70
CA LYS A 26 -12.95 -13.45 -5.52
C LYS A 26 -12.36 -14.01 -4.23
N GLN A 27 -12.31 -13.20 -3.17
CA GLN A 27 -11.70 -13.61 -1.90
C GLN A 27 -12.28 -14.91 -1.31
N PRO A 28 -13.60 -15.18 -1.35
CA PRO A 28 -14.13 -16.46 -0.89
C PRO A 28 -13.53 -17.67 -1.62
N ALA A 29 -13.29 -17.58 -2.92
CA ALA A 29 -12.68 -18.67 -3.68
C ALA A 29 -11.19 -18.86 -3.34
N ILE A 30 -10.45 -17.79 -3.02
CA ILE A 30 -9.08 -17.89 -2.50
C ILE A 30 -9.07 -18.59 -1.14
N ASN A 31 -9.98 -18.19 -0.25
CA ASN A 31 -10.10 -18.78 1.07
C ASN A 31 -10.41 -20.27 0.98
N GLN A 32 -11.35 -20.67 0.10
CA GLN A 32 -11.71 -22.06 -0.12
C GLN A 32 -10.54 -22.86 -0.69
N LEU A 33 -9.81 -22.32 -1.67
CA LEU A 33 -8.62 -22.98 -2.24
C LEU A 33 -7.57 -23.27 -1.16
N LEU A 34 -7.33 -22.34 -0.23
CA LEU A 34 -6.40 -22.56 0.90
C LEU A 34 -6.85 -23.72 1.79
N VAL A 35 -8.13 -23.78 2.13
CA VAL A 35 -8.73 -24.84 2.94
C VAL A 35 -8.64 -26.19 2.22
N ASP A 36 -8.99 -26.25 0.93
CA ASP A 36 -8.99 -27.48 0.14
C ASP A 36 -7.58 -28.05 0.00
N LEU A 37 -6.60 -27.22 -0.33
CA LEU A 37 -5.21 -27.66 -0.46
C LEU A 37 -4.65 -28.17 0.87
N ALA A 38 -4.93 -27.49 1.96
CA ALA A 38 -4.49 -27.91 3.30
C ALA A 38 -5.22 -29.21 3.75
N GLY A 39 -6.53 -29.30 3.47
CA GLY A 39 -7.34 -30.52 3.74
C GLY A 39 -6.87 -31.73 2.95
N ALA A 40 -6.30 -31.53 1.75
CA ALA A 40 -5.64 -32.56 0.97
C ALA A 40 -4.24 -32.94 1.48
N GLY A 41 -3.82 -32.43 2.66
CA GLY A 41 -2.52 -32.72 3.28
C GLY A 41 -1.33 -31.97 2.64
N LYS A 42 -1.57 -30.99 1.77
CA LYS A 42 -0.47 -30.21 1.17
C LYS A 42 0.08 -29.19 2.15
N ARG A 43 1.41 -28.92 2.06
CA ARG A 43 2.05 -27.77 2.70
C ARG A 43 1.82 -26.54 1.84
N VAL A 44 0.97 -25.62 2.31
CA VAL A 44 0.58 -24.45 1.53
C VAL A 44 1.32 -23.21 2.00
N LEU A 45 1.96 -22.49 1.08
CA LEU A 45 2.51 -21.16 1.29
C LEU A 45 1.63 -20.14 0.57
N ARG A 46 0.94 -19.29 1.32
CA ARG A 46 0.23 -18.14 0.76
C ARG A 46 1.20 -16.94 0.64
N LEU A 47 1.86 -16.83 -0.51
CA LEU A 47 2.77 -15.72 -0.79
C LEU A 47 1.99 -14.45 -1.10
N LYS A 48 2.37 -13.33 -0.44
CA LYS A 48 1.75 -12.00 -0.58
C LYS A 48 2.83 -10.95 -0.81
N GLY A 49 2.49 -9.87 -1.47
CA GLY A 49 3.36 -8.69 -1.58
C GLY A 49 3.21 -7.80 -0.36
N GLY A 50 4.26 -7.64 0.42
CA GLY A 50 4.24 -6.84 1.65
C GLY A 50 3.86 -7.63 2.89
N ASP A 51 3.28 -6.96 3.88
CA ASP A 51 2.79 -7.60 5.09
C ASP A 51 1.40 -8.23 4.87
N PRO A 52 1.18 -9.49 5.29
CA PRO A 52 -0.09 -10.18 5.04
C PRO A 52 -1.29 -9.56 5.78
N PHE A 53 -1.06 -8.87 6.89
CA PHE A 53 -2.12 -8.31 7.74
C PHE A 53 -2.39 -6.82 7.53
N LEU A 54 -1.58 -6.15 6.69
CA LEU A 54 -1.80 -4.75 6.37
C LEU A 54 -2.35 -4.59 4.94
N PHE A 55 -3.65 -4.31 4.81
CA PHE A 55 -4.39 -4.15 3.55
C PHE A 55 -4.23 -5.33 2.56
N GLY A 56 -3.78 -6.49 3.06
CA GLY A 56 -3.52 -7.71 2.29
C GLY A 56 -4.60 -8.78 2.42
N ARG A 57 -5.67 -8.54 3.17
CA ARG A 57 -6.75 -9.51 3.44
C ARG A 57 -6.30 -10.81 4.09
N GLY A 58 -5.12 -10.82 4.72
CA GLY A 58 -4.62 -12.01 5.44
C GLY A 58 -5.51 -12.40 6.62
N GLY A 59 -6.21 -11.44 7.24
CA GLY A 59 -7.21 -11.71 8.27
C GLY A 59 -8.39 -12.55 7.77
N ASP A 60 -8.91 -12.26 6.56
CA ASP A 60 -9.99 -13.05 5.94
C ASP A 60 -9.52 -14.51 5.69
N GLU A 61 -8.29 -14.66 5.18
CA GLU A 61 -7.67 -15.96 4.89
C GLU A 61 -7.44 -16.75 6.18
N ALA A 62 -6.86 -16.12 7.21
CA ALA A 62 -6.61 -16.72 8.51
C ALA A 62 -7.91 -17.18 9.20
N LEU A 63 -8.95 -16.33 9.14
CA LEU A 63 -10.25 -16.66 9.74
C LEU A 63 -10.91 -17.85 9.03
N ALA A 64 -10.79 -17.98 7.72
CA ALA A 64 -11.29 -19.12 6.97
C ALA A 64 -10.57 -20.42 7.38
N LEU A 65 -9.24 -20.39 7.49
CA LEU A 65 -8.44 -21.53 7.97
C LEU A 65 -8.80 -21.93 9.40
N THR A 66 -8.97 -20.95 10.30
CA THR A 66 -9.40 -21.22 11.68
C THR A 66 -10.75 -21.93 11.73
N ARG A 67 -11.74 -21.45 10.97
CA ARG A 67 -13.07 -22.06 10.89
C ARG A 67 -13.04 -23.50 10.34
N ALA A 68 -12.08 -23.80 9.50
CA ALA A 68 -11.87 -25.13 8.94
C ALA A 68 -10.98 -26.03 9.81
N GLY A 69 -10.51 -25.56 10.97
CA GLY A 69 -9.62 -26.32 11.85
C GLY A 69 -8.22 -26.52 11.28
N VAL A 70 -7.81 -25.73 10.29
CA VAL A 70 -6.49 -25.83 9.64
C VAL A 70 -5.46 -25.03 10.44
N PRO A 71 -4.40 -25.63 10.97
CA PRO A 71 -3.35 -24.91 11.65
C PRO A 71 -2.54 -24.06 10.65
N PHE A 72 -2.19 -22.84 11.04
CA PHE A 72 -1.37 -21.95 10.23
C PHE A 72 -0.45 -21.09 11.10
N ARG A 73 0.49 -20.45 10.45
CA ARG A 73 1.31 -19.38 11.03
C ARG A 73 1.40 -18.21 10.07
N VAL A 74 1.53 -17.01 10.62
CA VAL A 74 1.73 -15.79 9.84
C VAL A 74 3.20 -15.40 9.94
N LEU A 75 3.82 -15.16 8.80
CA LEU A 75 5.17 -14.60 8.72
C LEU A 75 5.03 -13.11 8.36
N PRO A 76 5.56 -12.19 9.16
CA PRO A 76 5.52 -10.77 8.86
C PRO A 76 6.33 -10.46 7.61
N GLY A 77 5.93 -9.41 6.90
CA GLY A 77 6.65 -8.90 5.74
C GLY A 77 6.85 -7.40 5.82
N VAL A 78 7.76 -6.87 5.00
CA VAL A 78 7.93 -5.42 4.87
C VAL A 78 6.72 -4.87 4.13
N THR A 79 5.90 -4.09 4.83
CA THR A 79 4.73 -3.48 4.20
C THR A 79 5.15 -2.47 3.12
N ALA A 80 4.31 -2.32 2.10
CA ALA A 80 4.57 -1.41 0.99
C ALA A 80 4.87 0.04 1.45
N ALA A 81 4.24 0.53 2.52
CA ALA A 81 4.56 1.85 3.08
C ALA A 81 6.03 1.96 3.51
N SER A 82 6.56 0.97 4.24
CA SER A 82 7.95 0.98 4.67
C SER A 82 8.91 0.79 3.50
N GLY A 83 8.61 -0.14 2.59
CA GLY A 83 9.43 -0.37 1.40
C GLY A 83 9.50 0.85 0.49
N ALA A 84 8.34 1.46 0.21
CA ALA A 84 8.28 2.65 -0.63
C ALA A 84 8.88 3.89 0.05
N ALA A 85 8.72 4.05 1.35
CA ALA A 85 9.32 5.14 2.12
C ALA A 85 10.85 5.10 2.00
N ALA A 86 11.44 3.92 2.24
CA ALA A 86 12.89 3.74 2.10
C ALA A 86 13.36 3.98 0.66
N ALA A 87 12.71 3.38 -0.33
CA ALA A 87 13.07 3.52 -1.73
C ALA A 87 12.85 4.95 -2.27
N ALA A 88 11.83 5.66 -1.78
CA ALA A 88 11.58 7.05 -2.10
C ALA A 88 12.38 8.05 -1.24
N VAL A 89 13.15 7.58 -0.27
CA VAL A 89 13.90 8.44 0.70
C VAL A 89 12.97 9.42 1.41
N ILE A 90 11.83 8.92 1.90
CA ILE A 90 10.84 9.68 2.69
C ILE A 90 10.72 9.00 4.05
N PRO A 91 11.35 9.50 5.12
CA PRO A 91 11.19 8.93 6.45
C PRO A 91 9.73 9.00 6.90
N THR A 92 9.17 7.87 7.35
CA THR A 92 7.80 7.85 7.86
C THR A 92 7.66 8.51 9.23
N THR A 93 8.75 8.56 9.99
CA THR A 93 8.83 9.27 11.27
C THR A 93 10.19 9.93 11.42
N MET A 94 10.20 11.14 11.99
CA MET A 94 11.44 11.84 12.32
C MET A 94 11.26 12.66 13.60
N ARG A 95 12.24 12.61 14.48
CA ARG A 95 12.24 13.42 15.71
C ARG A 95 12.18 14.91 15.36
N GLY A 96 11.24 15.64 15.96
CA GLY A 96 11.02 17.06 15.69
C GLY A 96 10.03 17.33 14.55
N VAL A 97 9.67 16.31 13.74
CA VAL A 97 8.68 16.44 12.67
C VAL A 97 7.38 15.77 13.07
N ASN A 98 7.41 14.47 13.37
CA ASN A 98 6.20 13.74 13.74
C ASN A 98 6.49 12.61 14.73
N LYS A 99 5.46 12.18 15.47
CA LYS A 99 5.50 11.06 16.41
C LYS A 99 4.53 9.95 16.06
N ALA A 100 3.71 10.16 15.03
CA ALA A 100 2.73 9.20 14.54
C ALA A 100 2.70 9.25 13.02
N ILE A 101 2.21 8.17 12.41
CA ILE A 101 1.93 8.07 10.98
C ILE A 101 0.63 7.30 10.79
N ILE A 102 -0.22 7.77 9.89
CA ILE A 102 -1.47 7.12 9.53
C ILE A 102 -1.25 6.27 8.29
N LEU A 103 -1.63 4.99 8.36
CA LEU A 103 -1.70 4.10 7.21
C LEU A 103 -3.17 3.90 6.85
N VAL A 104 -3.58 4.31 5.67
CA VAL A 104 -4.98 4.33 5.25
C VAL A 104 -5.14 3.79 3.83
N THR A 105 -6.31 3.22 3.52
CA THR A 105 -6.65 2.82 2.16
C THR A 105 -7.54 3.85 1.49
N GLY A 106 -7.24 4.22 0.24
CA GLY A 106 -8.08 5.10 -0.60
C GLY A 106 -8.98 4.35 -1.58
N HIS A 107 -9.18 3.02 -1.36
CA HIS A 107 -9.90 2.18 -2.32
C HIS A 107 -11.40 2.55 -2.46
N ALA A 108 -12.01 3.00 -1.38
CA ALA A 108 -13.46 3.24 -1.29
C ALA A 108 -13.83 4.74 -1.22
N ALA A 109 -12.95 5.64 -1.62
CA ALA A 109 -13.13 7.10 -1.50
C ALA A 109 -14.32 7.66 -2.31
N ALA A 110 -15.47 7.04 -2.24
CA ALA A 110 -16.76 7.48 -2.78
C ALA A 110 -17.92 6.54 -2.37
N SER A 111 -17.78 5.74 -1.32
CA SER A 111 -18.82 4.83 -0.84
C SER A 111 -19.22 5.18 0.60
N ASP A 112 -20.42 4.74 1.02
CA ASP A 112 -20.93 4.97 2.38
C ASP A 112 -20.05 4.38 3.50
N ASP A 113 -19.13 3.46 3.15
CA ASP A 113 -18.10 2.87 4.03
C ASP A 113 -16.75 3.61 3.93
N ASP A 114 -16.75 4.87 3.52
CA ASP A 114 -15.52 5.62 3.30
C ASP A 114 -14.83 6.01 4.61
N VAL A 115 -13.55 6.29 4.46
CA VAL A 115 -12.69 6.84 5.51
C VAL A 115 -13.17 8.26 5.85
N ASP A 116 -13.26 8.58 7.13
CA ASP A 116 -13.48 9.97 7.56
C ASP A 116 -12.22 10.82 7.31
N TRP A 117 -12.11 11.31 6.08
CA TRP A 117 -10.98 12.13 5.63
C TRP A 117 -10.86 13.44 6.41
N ALA A 118 -11.98 13.99 6.90
CA ALA A 118 -11.96 15.20 7.71
C ALA A 118 -11.34 14.95 9.09
N ALA A 119 -11.68 13.84 9.74
CA ALA A 119 -11.04 13.45 11.00
C ALA A 119 -9.55 13.18 10.82
N LEU A 120 -9.15 12.54 9.71
CA LEU A 120 -7.73 12.32 9.40
C LEU A 120 -6.98 13.64 9.17
N ALA A 121 -7.56 14.59 8.44
CA ALA A 121 -7.00 15.92 8.23
C ALA A 121 -6.82 16.65 9.56
N ALA A 122 -7.86 16.65 10.41
CA ALA A 122 -7.83 17.29 11.72
C ALA A 122 -6.78 16.71 12.68
N SER A 123 -6.34 15.47 12.47
CA SER A 123 -5.28 14.85 13.29
C SER A 123 -3.93 15.52 13.13
N GLY A 124 -3.69 16.23 12.03
CA GLY A 124 -2.41 16.85 11.68
C GLY A 124 -1.24 15.87 11.52
N GLN A 125 -1.51 14.56 11.46
CA GLN A 125 -0.46 13.56 11.31
C GLN A 125 -0.16 13.27 9.84
N PRO A 126 1.12 13.01 9.49
CA PRO A 126 1.46 12.52 8.17
C PRO A 126 0.76 11.20 7.87
N MET A 127 0.47 10.94 6.61
CA MET A 127 -0.22 9.74 6.20
C MET A 127 0.38 9.09 4.96
N VAL A 128 0.23 7.76 4.87
CA VAL A 128 0.55 6.96 3.69
C VAL A 128 -0.73 6.29 3.20
N ILE A 129 -1.12 6.61 1.97
CA ILE A 129 -2.36 6.13 1.38
C ILE A 129 -2.07 4.99 0.42
N TYR A 130 -2.65 3.83 0.71
CA TYR A 130 -2.66 2.65 -0.14
C TYR A 130 -3.83 2.71 -1.11
N MET A 131 -3.63 2.19 -2.33
CA MET A 131 -4.70 2.04 -3.34
C MET A 131 -5.49 3.33 -3.65
N GLY A 132 -4.90 4.51 -3.33
CA GLY A 132 -5.55 5.81 -3.46
C GLY A 132 -5.40 6.46 -4.83
N LEU A 133 -4.57 5.93 -5.75
CA LEU A 133 -4.18 6.63 -6.96
C LEU A 133 -5.38 7.01 -7.85
N ARG A 134 -6.36 6.12 -8.01
CA ARG A 134 -7.56 6.37 -8.82
C ARG A 134 -8.46 7.46 -8.23
N ASN A 135 -8.47 7.56 -6.91
CA ASN A 135 -9.32 8.49 -6.16
C ASN A 135 -8.54 9.71 -5.66
N LEU A 136 -7.29 9.89 -6.14
CA LEU A 136 -6.37 10.89 -5.58
C LEU A 136 -6.95 12.30 -5.58
N SER A 137 -7.65 12.71 -6.63
CA SER A 137 -8.32 14.03 -6.69
C SER A 137 -9.42 14.18 -5.63
N LEU A 138 -10.23 13.13 -5.43
CA LEU A 138 -11.30 13.11 -4.42
C LEU A 138 -10.72 13.14 -3.01
N ILE A 139 -9.69 12.33 -2.76
CA ILE A 139 -8.99 12.27 -1.47
C ILE A 139 -8.35 13.62 -1.14
N ALA A 140 -7.64 14.23 -2.09
CA ALA A 140 -7.01 15.54 -1.90
C ALA A 140 -8.07 16.63 -1.60
N ALA A 141 -9.19 16.61 -2.32
CA ALA A 141 -10.30 17.54 -2.07
C ALA A 141 -10.93 17.32 -0.68
N ALA A 142 -11.16 16.06 -0.28
CA ALA A 142 -11.74 15.74 1.02
C ALA A 142 -10.82 16.11 2.19
N LEU A 143 -9.51 15.87 2.08
CA LEU A 143 -8.52 16.29 3.07
C LEU A 143 -8.43 17.81 3.18
N THR A 144 -8.47 18.52 2.04
CA THR A 144 -8.49 19.99 2.03
C THR A 144 -9.77 20.54 2.65
N ALA A 145 -10.93 19.97 2.34
CA ALA A 145 -12.19 20.33 2.96
C ALA A 145 -12.22 20.06 4.48
N GLY A 146 -11.47 19.04 4.93
CA GLY A 146 -11.24 18.72 6.34
C GLY A 146 -10.22 19.62 7.04
N GLY A 147 -9.67 20.61 6.35
CA GLY A 147 -8.78 21.65 6.93
C GLY A 147 -7.29 21.42 6.69
N LEU A 148 -6.89 20.42 5.93
CA LEU A 148 -5.47 20.24 5.57
C LEU A 148 -5.10 21.27 4.48
N ASP A 149 -3.98 21.96 4.68
CA ASP A 149 -3.52 23.00 3.75
C ASP A 149 -3.27 22.37 2.35
N PRO A 150 -3.83 22.93 1.28
CA PRO A 150 -3.50 22.54 -0.10
C PRO A 150 -2.01 22.62 -0.45
N ALA A 151 -1.24 23.44 0.28
CA ALA A 151 0.21 23.52 0.15
C ALA A 151 0.96 22.38 0.84
N THR A 152 0.29 21.52 1.62
CA THR A 152 0.91 20.39 2.33
C THR A 152 1.77 19.55 1.38
N PRO A 153 3.05 19.30 1.71
CA PRO A 153 3.94 18.48 0.91
C PRO A 153 3.37 17.09 0.67
N THR A 154 3.37 16.65 -0.58
CA THR A 154 2.77 15.39 -0.99
C THR A 154 3.63 14.71 -2.05
N ALA A 155 3.84 13.40 -1.93
CA ALA A 155 4.55 12.61 -2.90
C ALA A 155 3.77 11.37 -3.33
N ALA A 156 3.95 10.95 -4.57
CA ALA A 156 3.48 9.68 -5.08
C ALA A 156 4.68 8.82 -5.52
N ALA A 157 4.78 7.61 -5.00
CA ALA A 157 5.82 6.65 -5.38
C ALA A 157 5.18 5.45 -6.11
N MET A 158 5.52 5.29 -7.38
CA MET A 158 5.09 4.20 -8.26
C MET A 158 6.16 3.11 -8.31
N SER A 159 5.75 1.85 -8.36
CA SER A 159 6.64 0.68 -8.55
C SER A 159 7.85 0.70 -7.61
N ALA A 160 7.64 1.14 -6.34
CA ALA A 160 8.72 1.30 -5.39
C ALA A 160 9.53 0.01 -5.23
N THR A 161 10.86 0.14 -5.18
CA THR A 161 11.85 -0.96 -5.15
C THR A 161 12.03 -1.73 -6.47
N LEU A 162 11.34 -1.34 -7.53
CA LEU A 162 11.49 -1.95 -8.86
C LEU A 162 12.28 -1.02 -9.79
N PRO A 163 12.85 -1.57 -10.90
CA PRO A 163 13.66 -0.77 -11.82
C PRO A 163 12.92 0.40 -12.48
N ASP A 164 11.60 0.31 -12.60
CA ASP A 164 10.72 1.34 -13.16
C ASP A 164 10.16 2.31 -12.10
N GLN A 165 10.74 2.32 -10.89
CA GLN A 165 10.32 3.22 -9.83
C GLN A 165 10.31 4.68 -10.30
N LYS A 166 9.21 5.37 -10.02
CA LYS A 166 9.09 6.82 -10.19
C LYS A 166 8.54 7.47 -8.94
N VAL A 167 9.09 8.61 -8.58
CA VAL A 167 8.61 9.44 -7.46
C VAL A 167 8.28 10.82 -7.99
N VAL A 168 7.05 11.26 -7.73
CA VAL A 168 6.58 12.62 -8.02
C VAL A 168 6.35 13.33 -6.70
N VAL A 169 6.96 14.51 -6.54
CA VAL A 169 6.75 15.39 -5.38
C VAL A 169 5.99 16.63 -5.82
N SER A 170 5.02 17.06 -5.04
CA SER A 170 4.16 18.20 -5.29
C SER A 170 3.53 18.66 -3.98
N THR A 171 2.45 19.42 -4.06
CA THR A 171 1.59 19.77 -2.92
C THR A 171 0.28 19.00 -3.01
N LEU A 172 -0.45 18.90 -1.89
CA LEU A 172 -1.74 18.21 -1.82
C LEU A 172 -2.71 18.68 -2.91
N GLY A 173 -2.83 19.98 -3.11
CA GLY A 173 -3.72 20.56 -4.12
C GLY A 173 -3.29 20.31 -5.57
N ALA A 174 -2.02 20.02 -5.81
CA ALA A 174 -1.45 19.85 -7.16
C ALA A 174 -1.07 18.41 -7.51
N ILE A 175 -1.04 17.50 -6.53
CA ILE A 175 -0.49 16.15 -6.72
C ILE A 175 -1.22 15.33 -7.79
N ALA A 176 -2.55 15.42 -7.86
CA ALA A 176 -3.32 14.66 -8.84
C ALA A 176 -2.93 15.03 -10.28
N GLY A 177 -2.80 16.33 -10.57
CA GLY A 177 -2.32 16.82 -11.87
C GLY A 177 -0.87 16.45 -12.15
N ALA A 178 0.00 16.50 -11.14
CA ALA A 178 1.40 16.13 -11.27
C ALA A 178 1.56 14.64 -11.59
N VAL A 179 0.83 13.78 -10.91
CA VAL A 179 0.78 12.32 -11.14
C VAL A 179 0.30 12.00 -12.55
N ALA A 180 -0.77 12.66 -13.02
CA ALA A 180 -1.30 12.45 -14.36
C ALA A 180 -0.29 12.85 -15.43
N ARG A 181 0.35 14.02 -15.32
CA ARG A 181 1.38 14.47 -16.26
C ARG A 181 2.61 13.56 -16.30
N ALA A 182 3.01 13.00 -15.17
CA ALA A 182 4.14 12.08 -15.07
C ALA A 182 3.80 10.64 -15.50
N GLY A 183 2.53 10.34 -15.77
CA GLY A 183 2.06 9.03 -16.21
C GLY A 183 2.19 7.95 -15.14
N LEU A 184 2.04 8.29 -13.85
CA LEU A 184 2.08 7.31 -12.80
C LEU A 184 0.83 6.42 -12.84
N HIS A 185 1.02 5.13 -12.58
CA HIS A 185 -0.02 4.13 -12.53
C HIS A 185 0.13 3.22 -11.29
N ALA A 186 -0.82 2.33 -11.08
CA ALA A 186 -0.72 1.34 -10.01
C ALA A 186 0.34 0.26 -10.34
N PRO A 187 1.08 -0.26 -9.33
CA PRO A 187 0.95 0.05 -7.92
C PRO A 187 1.65 1.35 -7.51
N SER A 188 0.98 2.16 -6.71
CA SER A 188 1.55 3.41 -6.19
C SER A 188 1.08 3.67 -4.76
N LEU A 189 1.93 4.35 -3.99
CA LEU A 189 1.60 4.87 -2.66
C LEU A 189 1.68 6.39 -2.67
N ILE A 190 0.84 7.02 -1.84
CA ILE A 190 0.82 8.47 -1.68
C ILE A 190 1.28 8.80 -0.26
N PHE A 191 2.24 9.71 -0.13
CA PHE A 191 2.77 10.24 1.13
C PHE A 191 2.30 11.67 1.28
N ILE A 192 1.75 12.04 2.43
CA ILE A 192 1.23 13.39 2.71
C ILE A 192 1.78 13.87 4.04
N GLY A 193 2.26 15.11 4.08
CA GLY A 193 2.77 15.78 5.27
C GLY A 193 4.23 16.17 5.16
N ASP A 194 4.73 16.86 6.18
CA ASP A 194 6.08 17.45 6.24
C ASP A 194 7.22 16.42 6.11
N ILE A 195 6.93 15.14 6.32
CA ILE A 195 7.87 14.05 6.07
C ILE A 195 8.37 14.01 4.62
N VAL A 196 7.58 14.53 3.68
CA VAL A 196 7.92 14.54 2.25
C VAL A 196 9.07 15.52 1.96
N ASP A 197 9.13 16.64 2.66
CA ASP A 197 10.19 17.65 2.48
C ASP A 197 11.57 17.14 2.92
N LEU A 198 11.61 16.15 3.79
CA LEU A 198 12.86 15.52 4.22
C LEU A 198 13.58 14.84 3.05
N ARG A 199 12.85 14.39 2.05
CA ARG A 199 13.43 13.78 0.85
C ARG A 199 14.45 14.69 0.17
N ALA A 200 14.12 15.97 -0.04
CA ALA A 200 15.01 16.92 -0.70
C ALA A 200 16.29 17.16 0.11
N GLN A 201 16.23 17.04 1.42
CA GLN A 201 17.37 17.21 2.31
C GLN A 201 18.27 15.96 2.34
N LEU A 202 17.70 14.77 2.15
CA LEU A 202 18.41 13.49 2.27
C LEU A 202 19.01 13.01 0.93
N LEU A 203 18.38 13.31 -0.19
CA LEU A 203 18.81 12.86 -1.52
C LEU A 203 20.27 13.22 -1.88
N PRO A 204 20.80 14.42 -1.58
CA PRO A 204 22.16 14.78 -1.96
C PRO A 204 23.24 13.90 -1.32
N ALA A 205 22.93 13.24 -0.19
CA ALA A 205 23.85 12.37 0.54
C ALA A 205 23.62 10.87 0.24
N LEU A 206 22.63 10.53 -0.60
CA LEU A 206 22.35 9.15 -0.94
C LEU A 206 23.45 8.60 -1.85
N ALA A 207 24.10 7.52 -1.41
CA ALA A 207 25.04 6.80 -2.25
C ALA A 207 24.33 6.16 -3.47
N PRO A 208 24.99 6.08 -4.62
CA PRO A 208 24.43 5.50 -5.84
C PRO A 208 24.16 3.99 -5.71
#